data_bc406973dc3c9fb79017740d676e1259
#
_entry.id   bc406973dc3c9fb79017740d676e1259
#
_cell.length_a   1.000
_cell.length_b   1.000
_cell.length_c   1.000
_cell.angle_alpha   90.00
_cell.angle_beta   90.00
_cell.angle_gamma   90.00
#
_symmetry.space_group_name_H-M   'P 1'
#
loop_
_entity.id
_entity.type
_entity.pdbx_description
1 polymer ?
#
loop_
_entity_poly.entity_id
_entity_poly.type
_entity_poly.pdbx_seq_one_letter_code
_entity_poly.pdbx_strand_id
1 'polypeptide(L)'
;MDAIITRPISENAFDLSCVIRRCHQLIGFLCHAGGMPAGGTRDILDEFDEDRRRPTYPTVTTEAGMVVEDRSSGFVGDVVRWSFEGVTLRDRQQQLRHFTWKPGGFLINGTPVTLKRPEATPVLTQNVSAAGGFIDDRSNGASRARVAQPHRIWVEGTHDAELLEYVWGEELRELGIVVEPMHGADDLALRVREFAPTADRRLGVLLDHLVDGSKEQRIADSVVEQHVLITGHPFVDVWAGIRPRTIGLDAWPNVPKGIPWKQGVCDAIGFELDGFWPKLRNSVSSFADLESSLVGAVEQLIDFVAAEA
;
A
#
# COMPACT_ATOMS: atom_id res chain seq x y z
N MET A 1 27.01 27.68 -49.92
CA MET A 1 27.98 28.49 -49.17
C MET A 1 27.17 29.15 -48.10
N ASP A 2 27.21 28.60 -46.88
CA ASP A 2 27.06 29.39 -45.67
C ASP A 2 27.29 28.45 -44.50
N ALA A 3 28.11 28.90 -43.61
CA ALA A 3 28.80 28.15 -42.60
C ALA A 3 27.95 27.90 -41.37
N ILE A 4 27.92 26.65 -40.89
CA ILE A 4 27.37 26.25 -39.59
C ILE A 4 28.42 26.55 -38.53
N ILE A 5 28.11 27.49 -37.64
CA ILE A 5 28.89 27.80 -36.44
C ILE A 5 28.43 26.93 -35.30
N THR A 6 29.21 25.92 -34.94
CA THR A 6 29.10 25.14 -33.72
C THR A 6 29.76 25.89 -32.57
N ARG A 7 29.00 26.15 -31.48
CA ARG A 7 29.58 26.61 -30.22
C ARG A 7 29.78 25.42 -29.27
N PRO A 8 30.88 25.34 -28.53
CA PRO A 8 31.11 24.27 -27.55
C PRO A 8 30.40 24.58 -26.23
N ILE A 9 29.84 23.52 -25.65
CA ILE A 9 29.24 23.49 -24.29
C ILE A 9 30.39 23.37 -23.30
N SER A 10 30.47 24.29 -22.34
CA SER A 10 31.46 24.27 -21.25
C SER A 10 31.13 23.22 -20.21
N GLU A 11 32.09 22.33 -19.99
CA GLU A 11 32.14 21.43 -18.84
C GLU A 11 32.27 22.22 -17.53
N ASN A 12 31.32 22.13 -16.64
CA ASN A 12 31.49 22.49 -15.24
C ASN A 12 31.79 21.23 -14.44
N ALA A 13 33.07 20.97 -14.25
CA ALA A 13 33.55 20.00 -13.27
C ALA A 13 33.28 20.55 -11.85
N PHE A 14 32.42 19.89 -11.08
CA PHE A 14 32.33 20.12 -9.65
C PHE A 14 33.49 19.43 -8.94
N ASP A 15 34.38 20.28 -8.38
CA ASP A 15 35.54 19.88 -7.62
C ASP A 15 35.17 19.28 -6.27
N LEU A 16 35.44 17.97 -6.11
CA LEU A 16 35.14 17.14 -4.94
C LEU A 16 36.23 17.24 -3.84
N SER A 17 37.11 18.25 -3.90
CA SER A 17 38.27 18.37 -2.99
C SER A 17 38.03 19.19 -1.71
N CYS A 18 36.82 19.69 -1.43
CA CYS A 18 36.59 20.60 -0.29
C CYS A 18 35.94 19.95 0.96
N VAL A 19 35.68 18.65 1.00
CA VAL A 19 35.02 17.99 2.15
C VAL A 19 35.98 17.18 3.04
N ILE A 20 37.26 17.01 2.67
CA ILE A 20 38.22 16.16 3.43
C ILE A 20 39.24 16.95 4.28
N ARG A 21 39.08 18.24 4.51
CA ARG A 21 40.02 19.02 5.32
C ARG A 21 39.46 19.67 6.57
N ARG A 22 38.66 18.98 7.34
CA ARG A 22 38.22 19.49 8.67
C ARG A 22 38.07 18.44 9.78
N CYS A 23 38.95 17.44 9.81
CA CYS A 23 39.06 16.49 10.93
C CYS A 23 40.47 16.11 11.34
N HIS A 24 41.43 17.03 11.25
CA HIS A 24 42.77 16.80 11.78
C HIS A 24 43.32 18.04 12.47
N GLN A 25 42.76 18.41 13.60
CA GLN A 25 43.43 19.24 14.59
C GLN A 25 42.62 19.16 15.92
N LEU A 26 43.03 18.25 16.78
CA LEU A 26 42.90 18.27 18.25
C LEU A 26 43.29 16.90 18.84
N ILE A 27 44.56 16.51 18.63
CA ILE A 27 45.23 15.53 19.47
C ILE A 27 46.62 16.07 19.75
N GLY A 28 46.77 16.62 20.94
CA GLY A 28 48.08 16.98 21.47
C GLY A 28 47.98 17.29 22.96
N PHE A 29 48.76 16.52 23.73
CA PHE A 29 49.09 16.70 25.16
C PHE A 29 48.11 16.20 26.21
N LEU A 30 48.33 15.01 26.81
CA LEU A 30 49.17 14.86 28.02
C LEU A 30 49.43 13.38 28.34
N CYS A 31 50.68 12.95 28.25
CA CYS A 31 51.14 11.74 28.96
C CYS A 31 51.24 12.02 30.44
N HIS A 32 50.53 11.24 31.28
CA HIS A 32 50.94 10.93 32.64
C HIS A 32 50.65 9.47 32.96
N ALA A 33 51.68 8.80 33.39
CA ALA A 33 51.71 7.42 33.79
C ALA A 33 50.84 7.13 35.03
N GLY A 34 50.19 5.99 35.08
CA GLY A 34 49.59 5.49 36.30
C GLY A 34 48.61 4.37 36.12
N GLY A 35 49.04 3.11 36.30
CA GLY A 35 48.20 2.05 36.85
C GLY A 35 47.24 1.37 35.89
N MET A 36 47.59 0.14 35.44
CA MET A 36 46.63 -0.83 34.94
C MET A 36 45.64 -1.20 36.04
N PRO A 37 44.33 -1.26 35.77
CA PRO A 37 43.46 -2.22 36.38
C PRO A 37 43.05 -3.33 35.43
N ALA A 38 42.95 -4.51 35.98
CA ALA A 38 42.63 -5.79 35.39
C ALA A 38 41.43 -5.78 34.43
N GLY A 39 41.52 -6.65 33.42
CA GLY A 39 40.47 -6.91 32.48
C GLY A 39 39.13 -7.21 33.12
N GLY A 40 38.19 -6.28 32.96
CA GLY A 40 36.78 -6.51 33.15
C GLY A 40 36.24 -7.22 31.93
N THR A 41 35.94 -8.51 32.07
CA THR A 41 35.03 -9.20 31.15
C THR A 41 33.77 -8.37 31.03
N ARG A 42 33.48 -7.84 29.86
CA ARG A 42 32.16 -7.29 29.52
C ARG A 42 31.17 -8.43 29.74
N ASP A 43 30.38 -8.30 30.79
CA ASP A 43 29.32 -9.26 31.08
C ASP A 43 28.24 -9.12 29.99
N ILE A 44 27.91 -10.26 29.38
CA ILE A 44 26.84 -10.34 28.34
C ILE A 44 25.50 -9.84 28.93
N LEU A 45 25.42 -9.72 30.26
CA LEU A 45 24.23 -9.21 30.95
C LEU A 45 24.09 -7.68 30.91
N ASP A 46 25.16 -6.93 30.59
CA ASP A 46 25.09 -5.47 30.44
C ASP A 46 24.32 -5.05 29.16
N GLU A 47 24.32 -5.88 28.12
CA GLU A 47 23.54 -5.65 26.91
C GLU A 47 22.01 -5.76 27.13
N PHE A 48 21.60 -6.55 28.13
CA PHE A 48 20.19 -6.67 28.54
C PHE A 48 19.70 -5.52 29.43
N ASP A 49 20.61 -4.74 30.02
CA ASP A 49 20.25 -3.59 30.86
C ASP A 49 20.02 -2.31 30.06
N GLU A 50 20.55 -2.19 28.83
CA GLU A 50 20.23 -1.07 27.94
C GLU A 50 18.78 -1.10 27.45
N ASP A 51 18.20 -2.29 27.25
CA ASP A 51 16.77 -2.44 26.88
C ASP A 51 15.82 -2.09 28.05
N ARG A 52 16.26 -2.19 29.28
CA ARG A 52 15.50 -1.77 30.49
C ARG A 52 15.44 -0.25 30.66
N ARG A 53 16.30 0.51 29.99
CA ARG A 53 16.35 1.99 30.09
C ARG A 53 15.51 2.70 29.00
N ARG A 54 14.89 1.95 28.08
CA ARG A 54 13.99 2.57 27.10
C ARG A 54 12.73 3.05 27.81
N PRO A 55 12.37 4.34 27.67
CA PRO A 55 11.16 4.84 28.31
C PRO A 55 9.94 4.08 27.76
N THR A 56 9.19 3.49 28.68
CA THR A 56 7.94 2.81 28.37
C THR A 56 6.83 3.85 28.28
N TYR A 57 6.14 3.90 27.15
CA TYR A 57 5.02 4.81 26.94
C TYR A 57 3.69 4.05 27.00
N PRO A 58 2.64 4.63 27.59
CA PRO A 58 1.30 4.04 27.55
C PRO A 58 0.91 3.71 26.12
N THR A 59 0.36 2.51 25.93
CA THR A 59 -0.14 2.08 24.62
C THR A 59 -1.61 2.40 24.52
N VAL A 60 -2.00 3.08 23.44
CA VAL A 60 -3.39 3.46 23.15
C VAL A 60 -3.79 2.88 21.81
N THR A 61 -4.91 2.18 21.78
CA THR A 61 -5.50 1.68 20.54
C THR A 61 -6.04 2.85 19.74
N THR A 62 -5.73 2.89 18.45
CA THR A 62 -6.14 3.97 17.56
C THR A 62 -7.62 3.87 17.23
N GLU A 63 -8.34 4.97 17.34
CA GLU A 63 -9.76 5.07 16.97
C GLU A 63 -9.96 6.22 15.99
N ALA A 64 -10.92 6.07 15.06
CA ALA A 64 -11.25 7.14 14.14
C ALA A 64 -11.83 8.35 14.89
N GLY A 65 -11.40 9.57 14.50
CA GLY A 65 -11.81 10.81 15.17
C GLY A 65 -11.01 11.15 16.45
N MET A 66 -10.09 10.27 16.89
CA MET A 66 -9.19 10.57 18.01
C MET A 66 -8.26 11.72 17.63
N VAL A 67 -8.20 12.77 18.45
CA VAL A 67 -7.28 13.89 18.24
C VAL A 67 -5.94 13.58 18.87
N VAL A 68 -4.89 13.62 18.05
CA VAL A 68 -3.52 13.36 18.49
C VAL A 68 -2.56 14.37 17.87
N GLU A 69 -1.40 14.54 18.50
CA GLU A 69 -0.30 15.35 17.98
C GLU A 69 0.89 14.45 17.69
N ASP A 70 1.49 14.56 16.49
CA ASP A 70 2.78 13.92 16.21
C ASP A 70 3.89 14.68 16.94
N ARG A 71 4.56 14.00 17.85
CA ARG A 71 5.58 14.59 18.74
C ARG A 71 6.78 15.13 17.97
N SER A 72 7.09 14.59 16.79
CA SER A 72 8.28 15.01 16.04
C SER A 72 8.06 16.28 15.23
N SER A 73 6.85 16.47 14.70
CA SER A 73 6.51 17.61 13.84
C SER A 73 5.59 18.64 14.50
N GLY A 74 4.97 18.31 15.65
CA GLY A 74 3.93 19.13 16.26
C GLY A 74 2.63 19.18 15.46
N PHE A 75 2.44 18.26 14.49
CA PHE A 75 1.21 18.23 13.70
C PHE A 75 0.06 17.67 14.53
N VAL A 76 -0.99 18.48 14.69
CA VAL A 76 -2.19 18.12 15.45
C VAL A 76 -3.31 17.82 14.47
N GLY A 77 -3.96 16.67 14.63
CA GLY A 77 -5.07 16.29 13.79
C GLY A 77 -5.92 15.15 14.37
N ASP A 78 -7.10 14.96 13.79
CA ASP A 78 -7.94 13.82 14.07
C ASP A 78 -7.49 12.61 13.23
N VAL A 79 -7.54 11.43 13.81
CA VAL A 79 -7.27 10.17 13.11
C VAL A 79 -8.38 9.92 12.11
N VAL A 80 -8.04 9.86 10.82
CA VAL A 80 -9.00 9.56 9.74
C VAL A 80 -8.94 8.09 9.35
N ARG A 81 -7.73 7.53 9.27
CA ARG A 81 -7.50 6.13 8.89
C ARG A 81 -6.15 5.66 9.39
N TRP A 82 -5.93 4.37 9.35
CA TRP A 82 -4.64 3.73 9.66
C TRP A 82 -4.37 2.58 8.69
N SER A 83 -3.09 2.27 8.56
CA SER A 83 -2.59 1.18 7.75
C SER A 83 -1.64 0.29 8.56
N PHE A 84 -0.99 -0.67 7.91
CA PHE A 84 0.10 -1.43 8.50
C PHE A 84 1.28 -0.54 8.88
N GLU A 85 1.54 0.51 8.09
CA GLU A 85 2.71 1.38 8.20
C GLU A 85 2.53 2.53 9.19
N GLY A 86 1.28 2.95 9.44
CA GLY A 86 1.05 4.11 10.29
C GLY A 86 -0.39 4.60 10.33
N VAL A 87 -0.53 5.82 10.81
CA VAL A 87 -1.80 6.52 11.00
C VAL A 87 -1.84 7.79 10.14
N THR A 88 -2.99 8.09 9.54
CA THR A 88 -3.22 9.32 8.79
C THR A 88 -4.05 10.28 9.65
N LEU A 89 -3.50 11.46 9.87
CA LEU A 89 -4.12 12.53 10.62
C LEU A 89 -4.62 13.62 9.67
N ARG A 90 -5.71 14.25 10.04
CA ARG A 90 -6.30 15.39 9.35
C ARG A 90 -6.32 16.61 10.27
N ASP A 91 -5.72 17.71 9.84
CA ASP A 91 -5.73 18.94 10.60
C ASP A 91 -7.03 19.75 10.41
N ARG A 92 -7.13 20.90 11.09
CA ARG A 92 -8.28 21.80 10.98
C ARG A 92 -8.46 22.42 9.59
N GLN A 93 -7.40 22.43 8.77
CA GLN A 93 -7.42 22.93 7.40
C GLN A 93 -7.72 21.80 6.39
N GLN A 94 -8.15 20.63 6.88
CA GLN A 94 -8.42 19.44 6.08
C GLN A 94 -7.18 18.83 5.39
N GLN A 95 -5.97 19.21 5.83
CA GLN A 95 -4.74 18.60 5.30
C GLN A 95 -4.52 17.25 5.93
N LEU A 96 -4.25 16.26 5.08
CA LEU A 96 -3.95 14.90 5.49
C LEU A 96 -2.43 14.70 5.54
N ARG A 97 -1.94 14.11 6.63
CA ARG A 97 -0.55 13.67 6.77
C ARG A 97 -0.49 12.26 7.33
N HIS A 98 0.42 11.45 6.79
CA HIS A 98 0.67 10.10 7.25
C HIS A 98 1.89 10.06 8.17
N PHE A 99 1.78 9.30 9.27
CA PHE A 99 2.81 9.15 10.30
C PHE A 99 3.01 7.67 10.62
N THR A 100 4.26 7.21 10.63
CA THR A 100 4.61 5.83 10.97
C THR A 100 4.39 5.53 12.45
N TRP A 101 4.12 4.27 12.77
CA TRP A 101 4.02 3.80 14.14
C TRP A 101 5.38 3.94 14.85
N LYS A 102 5.43 4.74 15.93
CA LYS A 102 6.64 4.96 16.73
C LYS A 102 6.31 4.88 18.21
N PRO A 103 7.10 4.14 19.02
CA PRO A 103 6.93 4.15 20.48
C PRO A 103 7.06 5.58 21.03
N GLY A 104 6.04 6.03 21.76
CA GLY A 104 5.99 7.40 22.30
C GLY A 104 5.98 8.50 21.25
N GLY A 105 5.63 8.18 19.98
CA GLY A 105 5.67 9.13 18.86
C GLY A 105 4.51 10.12 18.83
N PHE A 106 3.48 9.92 19.63
CA PHE A 106 2.28 10.76 19.62
C PHE A 106 1.99 11.32 21.00
N LEU A 107 1.27 12.44 21.05
CA LEU A 107 0.77 13.04 22.28
C LEU A 107 -0.76 13.01 22.26
N ILE A 108 -1.34 12.60 23.40
CA ILE A 108 -2.77 12.77 23.68
C ILE A 108 -2.88 13.64 24.93
N ASN A 109 -3.50 14.78 24.80
CA ASN A 109 -3.59 15.79 25.87
C ASN A 109 -2.22 16.12 26.50
N GLY A 110 -1.18 16.22 25.66
CA GLY A 110 0.19 16.52 26.08
C GLY A 110 0.96 15.33 26.69
N THR A 111 0.35 14.17 26.83
CA THR A 111 0.99 12.96 27.37
C THR A 111 1.53 12.09 26.23
N PRO A 112 2.84 11.72 26.26
CA PRO A 112 3.41 10.84 25.26
C PRO A 112 2.82 9.43 25.31
N VAL A 113 2.35 8.94 24.17
CA VAL A 113 1.74 7.61 24.01
C VAL A 113 2.29 6.88 22.79
N THR A 114 2.21 5.57 22.83
CA THR A 114 2.40 4.71 21.67
C THR A 114 1.04 4.36 21.09
N LEU A 115 0.73 4.88 19.91
CA LEU A 115 -0.45 4.43 19.19
C LEU A 115 -0.22 3.04 18.65
N LYS A 116 -1.22 2.17 18.80
CA LYS A 116 -1.28 0.85 18.18
C LYS A 116 -2.44 0.77 17.21
N ARG A 117 -2.20 0.08 16.10
CA ARG A 117 -3.27 -0.33 15.22
C ARG A 117 -4.27 -1.15 16.04
N PRO A 118 -5.59 -0.92 15.88
CA PRO A 118 -6.58 -1.82 16.43
C PRO A 118 -6.28 -3.23 15.90
N GLU A 119 -6.11 -4.18 16.81
CA GLU A 119 -6.14 -5.58 16.42
C GLU A 119 -7.50 -5.79 15.78
N ALA A 120 -7.53 -6.36 14.58
CA ALA A 120 -8.78 -6.87 14.04
C ALA A 120 -9.29 -7.82 15.11
N THR A 121 -10.27 -7.36 15.89
CA THR A 121 -10.95 -8.24 16.83
C THR A 121 -11.38 -9.42 15.98
N PRO A 122 -10.99 -10.67 16.30
CA PRO A 122 -11.64 -11.80 15.66
C PRO A 122 -13.10 -11.52 15.93
N VAL A 123 -13.87 -11.27 14.89
CA VAL A 123 -15.32 -11.13 15.02
C VAL A 123 -15.73 -12.45 15.59
N LEU A 124 -15.85 -12.48 16.95
CA LEU A 124 -16.56 -13.53 17.60
C LEU A 124 -17.93 -13.51 16.92
N THR A 125 -18.19 -14.54 16.16
CA THR A 125 -19.41 -14.86 15.45
C THR A 125 -20.62 -14.93 16.40
N GLN A 126 -20.91 -13.86 17.13
CA GLN A 126 -22.02 -13.78 18.07
C GLN A 126 -23.01 -12.64 17.80
N ASN A 127 -22.82 -11.84 16.74
CA ASN A 127 -23.84 -10.93 16.26
C ASN A 127 -24.17 -11.16 14.78
N VAL A 128 -24.13 -12.41 14.35
CA VAL A 128 -24.86 -12.80 13.16
C VAL A 128 -26.30 -12.87 13.61
N SER A 129 -27.10 -11.83 13.32
CA SER A 129 -28.55 -12.02 13.30
C SER A 129 -28.81 -13.23 12.42
N ALA A 130 -29.85 -14.02 12.72
CA ALA A 130 -30.22 -15.20 11.94
C ALA A 130 -30.36 -14.93 10.41
N ALA A 131 -30.10 -13.75 9.95
CA ALA A 131 -30.09 -13.25 8.57
C ALA A 131 -28.71 -12.82 8.04
N GLY A 132 -27.58 -12.99 8.77
CA GLY A 132 -26.21 -12.84 8.23
C GLY A 132 -25.77 -11.41 7.86
N GLY A 133 -26.30 -10.35 8.45
CA GLY A 133 -25.95 -8.97 8.10
C GLY A 133 -24.90 -8.33 9.01
N PHE A 134 -23.97 -7.56 8.42
CA PHE A 134 -23.08 -6.64 9.15
C PHE A 134 -23.80 -5.32 9.41
N ILE A 135 -23.77 -4.84 10.64
CA ILE A 135 -24.28 -3.51 10.99
C ILE A 135 -23.08 -2.57 10.97
N ASP A 136 -22.99 -1.68 9.96
CA ASP A 136 -22.08 -0.56 9.98
C ASP A 136 -22.77 0.65 10.65
N ASP A 137 -22.34 0.98 11.86
CA ASP A 137 -22.90 2.02 12.73
C ASP A 137 -22.42 3.45 12.35
N ARG A 138 -21.96 3.67 11.12
CA ARG A 138 -21.35 4.93 10.71
C ARG A 138 -22.13 5.79 9.73
N SER A 139 -23.34 5.43 9.38
CA SER A 139 -24.18 6.28 8.53
C SER A 139 -25.33 6.89 9.32
N ASN A 140 -25.17 8.17 9.65
CA ASN A 140 -26.27 9.01 10.08
C ASN A 140 -27.19 9.28 8.87
N GLY A 141 -28.01 8.35 8.51
CA GLY A 141 -28.96 8.39 7.40
C GLY A 141 -29.24 7.01 6.89
N ALA A 142 -30.32 6.39 7.36
CA ALA A 142 -31.07 5.24 6.85
C ALA A 142 -30.39 4.38 5.73
N SER A 143 -29.13 3.98 5.90
CA SER A 143 -28.53 2.93 5.10
C SER A 143 -29.00 1.59 5.67
N ARG A 144 -29.88 0.91 4.95
CA ARG A 144 -30.23 -0.48 5.26
C ARG A 144 -28.94 -1.29 5.27
N ALA A 145 -28.64 -1.98 6.37
CA ALA A 145 -27.58 -2.97 6.41
C ALA A 145 -27.78 -3.95 5.24
N ARG A 146 -26.91 -3.89 4.25
CA ARG A 146 -26.93 -4.83 3.13
C ARG A 146 -26.06 -6.02 3.53
N VAL A 147 -26.64 -7.20 3.41
CA VAL A 147 -25.91 -8.46 3.55
C VAL A 147 -24.91 -8.55 2.41
N ALA A 148 -23.65 -8.87 2.71
CA ALA A 148 -22.67 -9.16 1.67
C ALA A 148 -23.23 -10.30 0.79
N GLN A 149 -23.30 -10.07 -0.50
CA GLN A 149 -23.73 -11.09 -1.46
C GLN A 149 -22.70 -12.24 -1.47
N PRO A 150 -23.11 -13.46 -1.80
CA PRO A 150 -22.17 -14.59 -1.92
C PRO A 150 -21.21 -14.44 -3.10
N HIS A 151 -21.46 -13.47 -3.98
CA HIS A 151 -20.63 -13.17 -5.14
C HIS A 151 -19.27 -12.61 -4.74
N ARG A 152 -18.24 -12.94 -5.52
CA ARG A 152 -16.87 -12.46 -5.30
C ARG A 152 -16.24 -11.98 -6.60
N ILE A 153 -15.34 -11.03 -6.46
CA ILE A 153 -14.35 -10.71 -7.49
C ILE A 153 -12.99 -11.07 -6.93
N TRP A 154 -12.30 -12.00 -7.58
CA TRP A 154 -10.93 -12.32 -7.27
C TRP A 154 -10.00 -11.54 -8.18
N VAL A 155 -8.92 -11.05 -7.61
CA VAL A 155 -7.86 -10.31 -8.32
C VAL A 155 -6.51 -10.95 -8.02
N GLU A 156 -5.52 -10.75 -8.90
CA GLU A 156 -4.25 -11.46 -8.76
C GLU A 156 -3.48 -11.04 -7.50
N GLY A 157 -3.37 -9.74 -7.24
CA GLY A 157 -2.56 -9.19 -6.17
C GLY A 157 -3.29 -8.25 -5.21
N THR A 158 -2.60 -7.85 -4.16
CA THR A 158 -3.12 -6.91 -3.15
C THR A 158 -3.34 -5.51 -3.74
N HIS A 159 -2.44 -5.05 -4.64
CA HIS A 159 -2.57 -3.73 -5.26
C HIS A 159 -3.78 -3.64 -6.19
N ASP A 160 -4.12 -4.75 -6.85
CA ASP A 160 -5.34 -4.87 -7.66
C ASP A 160 -6.58 -4.68 -6.79
N ALA A 161 -6.66 -5.43 -5.69
CA ALA A 161 -7.77 -5.32 -4.76
C ALA A 161 -7.90 -3.89 -4.21
N GLU A 162 -6.78 -3.28 -3.79
CA GLU A 162 -6.77 -1.92 -3.28
C GLU A 162 -7.17 -0.88 -4.33
N LEU A 163 -6.80 -1.06 -5.61
CA LEU A 163 -7.20 -0.18 -6.69
C LEU A 163 -8.70 -0.30 -6.99
N LEU A 164 -9.21 -1.53 -7.08
CA LEU A 164 -10.63 -1.77 -7.31
C LEU A 164 -11.48 -1.18 -6.19
N GLU A 165 -11.11 -1.44 -4.94
CA GLU A 165 -11.82 -0.86 -3.79
C GLU A 165 -11.70 0.67 -3.71
N TYR A 166 -10.60 1.23 -4.21
CA TYR A 166 -10.40 2.67 -4.22
C TYR A 166 -11.28 3.37 -5.26
N VAL A 167 -11.40 2.77 -6.46
CA VAL A 167 -12.09 3.40 -7.61
C VAL A 167 -13.57 3.03 -7.66
N TRP A 168 -13.92 1.75 -7.44
CA TRP A 168 -15.30 1.23 -7.51
C TRP A 168 -15.90 0.91 -6.13
N GLY A 169 -15.23 1.27 -5.05
CA GLY A 169 -15.60 0.84 -3.70
C GLY A 169 -17.00 1.26 -3.25
N GLU A 170 -17.55 2.38 -3.75
CA GLU A 170 -18.94 2.77 -3.46
C GLU A 170 -19.92 1.82 -4.15
N GLU A 171 -19.73 1.57 -5.43
CA GLU A 171 -20.54 0.66 -6.22
C GLU A 171 -20.48 -0.80 -5.73
N LEU A 172 -19.26 -1.28 -5.45
CA LEU A 172 -19.04 -2.63 -4.90
C LEU A 172 -19.79 -2.81 -3.57
N ARG A 173 -19.76 -1.79 -2.70
CA ARG A 173 -20.52 -1.82 -1.43
C ARG A 173 -22.03 -1.77 -1.65
N GLU A 174 -22.48 -0.98 -2.60
CA GLU A 174 -23.91 -0.91 -2.94
C GLU A 174 -24.44 -2.25 -3.47
N LEU A 175 -23.62 -2.95 -4.26
CA LEU A 175 -23.94 -4.27 -4.79
C LEU A 175 -23.65 -5.41 -3.82
N GLY A 176 -22.96 -5.13 -2.70
CA GLY A 176 -22.58 -6.14 -1.71
C GLY A 176 -21.49 -7.09 -2.21
N ILE A 177 -20.70 -6.69 -3.23
CA ILE A 177 -19.64 -7.47 -3.84
C ILE A 177 -18.34 -7.30 -3.02
N VAL A 178 -17.66 -8.41 -2.75
CA VAL A 178 -16.38 -8.43 -2.05
C VAL A 178 -15.25 -8.74 -3.04
N VAL A 179 -14.18 -7.94 -2.99
CA VAL A 179 -12.95 -8.15 -3.77
C VAL A 179 -11.92 -8.85 -2.89
N GLU A 180 -11.33 -9.93 -3.39
CA GLU A 180 -10.38 -10.76 -2.64
C GLU A 180 -9.09 -10.98 -3.46
N PRO A 181 -7.88 -10.68 -2.94
CA PRO A 181 -6.64 -10.97 -3.62
C PRO A 181 -6.30 -12.47 -3.53
N MET A 182 -5.91 -13.04 -4.67
CA MET A 182 -5.52 -14.46 -4.76
C MET A 182 -4.08 -14.74 -4.34
N HIS A 183 -3.21 -13.72 -4.37
CA HIS A 183 -1.76 -13.86 -4.18
C HIS A 183 -1.11 -14.80 -5.21
N GLY A 184 -1.48 -14.63 -6.47
CA GLY A 184 -1.07 -15.42 -7.62
C GLY A 184 -2.19 -16.27 -8.20
N ALA A 185 -2.12 -16.55 -9.50
CA ALA A 185 -3.17 -17.21 -10.26
C ALA A 185 -2.87 -18.70 -10.59
N ASP A 186 -1.71 -19.23 -10.19
CA ASP A 186 -1.23 -20.56 -10.63
C ASP A 186 -2.22 -21.70 -10.35
N ASP A 187 -2.92 -21.65 -9.23
CA ASP A 187 -3.88 -22.68 -8.79
C ASP A 187 -5.34 -22.28 -9.05
N LEU A 188 -5.62 -21.34 -9.98
CA LEU A 188 -6.93 -20.77 -10.19
C LEU A 188 -8.01 -21.84 -10.41
N ALA A 189 -7.80 -22.81 -11.30
CA ALA A 189 -8.79 -23.83 -11.60
C ALA A 189 -9.14 -24.71 -10.38
N LEU A 190 -8.17 -24.98 -9.50
CA LEU A 190 -8.44 -25.72 -8.25
C LEU A 190 -9.27 -24.85 -7.29
N ARG A 191 -8.89 -23.60 -7.09
CA ARG A 191 -9.58 -22.67 -6.20
C ARG A 191 -11.01 -22.38 -6.66
N VAL A 192 -11.23 -22.27 -7.98
CA VAL A 192 -12.57 -22.08 -8.54
C VAL A 192 -13.45 -23.31 -8.25
N ARG A 193 -12.92 -24.53 -8.39
CA ARG A 193 -13.67 -25.74 -8.02
C ARG A 193 -14.00 -25.81 -6.53
N GLU A 194 -13.08 -25.40 -5.68
CA GLU A 194 -13.32 -25.33 -4.22
C GLU A 194 -14.32 -24.24 -3.86
N PHE A 195 -14.33 -23.13 -4.58
CA PHE A 195 -15.33 -22.07 -4.41
C PHE A 195 -16.73 -22.56 -4.80
N ALA A 196 -16.85 -23.51 -5.72
CA ALA A 196 -18.09 -24.10 -6.23
C ALA A 196 -19.10 -23.02 -6.68
N PRO A 197 -18.82 -22.29 -7.76
CA PRO A 197 -19.69 -21.21 -8.25
C PRO A 197 -21.05 -21.74 -8.69
N THR A 198 -22.09 -20.95 -8.45
CA THR A 198 -23.48 -21.22 -8.83
C THR A 198 -24.14 -19.95 -9.35
N ALA A 199 -25.38 -20.05 -9.85
CA ALA A 199 -26.13 -18.88 -10.29
C ALA A 199 -26.28 -17.81 -9.17
N ASP A 200 -26.43 -18.26 -7.92
CA ASP A 200 -26.55 -17.40 -6.74
C ASP A 200 -25.19 -17.06 -6.08
N ARG A 201 -24.09 -17.62 -6.61
CA ARG A 201 -22.73 -17.43 -6.09
C ARG A 201 -21.76 -17.34 -7.23
N ARG A 202 -21.80 -16.24 -7.95
CA ARG A 202 -20.95 -16.00 -9.11
C ARG A 202 -19.56 -15.55 -8.70
N LEU A 203 -18.59 -15.82 -9.58
CA LEU A 203 -17.21 -15.46 -9.40
C LEU A 203 -16.70 -14.69 -10.61
N GLY A 204 -16.28 -13.45 -10.39
CA GLY A 204 -15.46 -12.69 -11.32
C GLY A 204 -13.98 -12.91 -11.02
N VAL A 205 -13.13 -12.97 -12.03
CA VAL A 205 -11.67 -13.06 -11.85
C VAL A 205 -10.99 -12.04 -12.78
N LEU A 206 -10.15 -11.19 -12.21
CA LEU A 206 -9.29 -10.26 -12.94
C LEU A 206 -7.86 -10.79 -12.93
N LEU A 207 -7.29 -10.99 -14.13
CA LEU A 207 -5.89 -11.41 -14.30
C LEU A 207 -5.04 -10.29 -14.90
N ASP A 208 -3.81 -10.18 -14.42
CA ASP A 208 -2.79 -9.37 -15.05
C ASP A 208 -2.33 -10.02 -16.37
N HIS A 209 -1.81 -9.21 -17.27
CA HIS A 209 -1.17 -9.66 -18.51
C HIS A 209 -1.96 -10.73 -19.31
N LEU A 210 -3.29 -10.66 -19.31
CA LEU A 210 -4.14 -11.58 -20.04
C LEU A 210 -4.09 -11.23 -21.56
N VAL A 211 -3.11 -11.81 -22.25
CA VAL A 211 -2.88 -11.66 -23.68
C VAL A 211 -2.73 -13.01 -24.36
N ASP A 212 -2.99 -13.07 -25.65
CA ASP A 212 -2.91 -14.30 -26.43
C ASP A 212 -1.56 -15.02 -26.26
N GLY A 213 -1.62 -16.28 -25.86
CA GLY A 213 -0.45 -17.13 -25.66
C GLY A 213 0.31 -16.90 -24.36
N SER A 214 -0.15 -16.00 -23.47
CA SER A 214 0.42 -15.81 -22.15
C SER A 214 0.25 -17.04 -21.25
N LYS A 215 0.90 -17.02 -20.09
CA LYS A 215 0.67 -17.98 -19.02
C LYS A 215 -0.73 -17.82 -18.45
N GLU A 216 -1.17 -16.59 -18.28
CA GLU A 216 -2.46 -16.19 -17.72
C GLU A 216 -3.60 -16.63 -18.61
N GLN A 217 -3.45 -16.54 -19.93
CA GLN A 217 -4.44 -17.09 -20.87
C GLN A 217 -4.60 -18.61 -20.71
N ARG A 218 -3.51 -19.37 -20.56
CA ARG A 218 -3.58 -20.81 -20.34
C ARG A 218 -4.22 -21.18 -19.01
N ILE A 219 -3.99 -20.35 -17.98
CA ILE A 219 -4.64 -20.51 -16.67
C ILE A 219 -6.14 -20.26 -16.83
N ALA A 220 -6.53 -19.17 -17.48
CA ALA A 220 -7.94 -18.86 -17.74
C ALA A 220 -8.63 -19.98 -18.54
N ASP A 221 -8.01 -20.49 -19.58
CA ASP A 221 -8.53 -21.57 -20.41
C ASP A 221 -8.69 -22.91 -19.65
N SER A 222 -8.01 -23.08 -18.53
CA SER A 222 -8.12 -24.26 -17.69
C SER A 222 -9.35 -24.28 -16.78
N VAL A 223 -10.03 -23.15 -16.65
CA VAL A 223 -11.26 -22.99 -15.84
C VAL A 223 -12.45 -23.28 -16.76
N VAL A 224 -13.19 -24.32 -16.42
CA VAL A 224 -14.35 -24.78 -17.24
C VAL A 224 -15.69 -24.67 -16.48
N GLU A 225 -15.63 -24.21 -15.26
CA GLU A 225 -16.80 -24.08 -14.39
C GLU A 225 -17.76 -23.01 -14.93
N GLN A 226 -19.08 -23.28 -14.78
CA GLN A 226 -20.12 -22.29 -15.07
C GLN A 226 -20.17 -21.22 -13.96
N HIS A 227 -20.79 -20.08 -14.24
CA HIS A 227 -20.93 -18.96 -13.32
C HIS A 227 -19.61 -18.33 -12.87
N VAL A 228 -18.59 -18.45 -13.71
CA VAL A 228 -17.31 -17.76 -13.60
C VAL A 228 -17.09 -16.91 -14.83
N LEU A 229 -16.67 -15.66 -14.63
CA LEU A 229 -16.19 -14.81 -15.72
C LEU A 229 -14.73 -14.44 -15.40
N ILE A 230 -13.83 -14.74 -16.31
CA ILE A 230 -12.43 -14.35 -16.22
C ILE A 230 -12.20 -13.25 -17.25
N THR A 231 -11.73 -12.10 -16.78
CA THR A 231 -11.29 -10.98 -17.60
C THR A 231 -9.87 -10.61 -17.23
N GLY A 232 -9.27 -9.69 -17.96
CA GLY A 232 -7.96 -9.19 -17.62
C GLY A 232 -7.56 -8.00 -18.49
N HIS A 233 -6.37 -7.54 -18.28
CA HIS A 233 -5.78 -6.43 -19.01
C HIS A 233 -4.39 -6.80 -19.56
N PRO A 234 -3.89 -6.09 -20.57
CA PRO A 234 -2.63 -6.45 -21.24
C PRO A 234 -1.38 -6.03 -20.45
N PHE A 235 -1.53 -5.36 -19.33
CA PHE A 235 -0.41 -4.84 -18.54
C PHE A 235 0.22 -5.92 -17.69
N VAL A 236 1.53 -5.80 -17.44
CA VAL A 236 2.31 -6.73 -16.60
C VAL A 236 1.88 -6.66 -15.13
N ASP A 237 1.30 -5.54 -14.72
CA ASP A 237 0.86 -5.28 -13.35
C ASP A 237 -0.16 -4.13 -13.38
N VAL A 238 -1.07 -4.11 -12.41
CA VAL A 238 -2.14 -3.10 -12.29
C VAL A 238 -1.62 -1.65 -12.25
N TRP A 239 -0.38 -1.41 -11.77
CA TRP A 239 0.21 -0.08 -11.80
C TRP A 239 0.24 0.49 -13.22
N ALA A 240 0.57 -0.35 -14.21
CA ALA A 240 0.59 0.07 -15.60
C ALA A 240 -0.81 0.32 -16.20
N GLY A 241 -1.85 -0.13 -15.50
CA GLY A 241 -3.24 0.21 -15.79
C GLY A 241 -3.64 1.62 -15.35
N ILE A 242 -2.80 2.29 -14.55
CA ILE A 242 -2.95 3.70 -14.21
C ILE A 242 -2.21 4.53 -15.25
N ARG A 243 -2.85 5.56 -15.78
CA ARG A 243 -2.23 6.41 -16.81
C ARG A 243 -1.06 7.18 -16.23
N PRO A 244 0.14 7.13 -16.85
CA PRO A 244 1.36 7.74 -16.30
C PRO A 244 1.24 9.25 -16.09
N ARG A 245 0.38 9.95 -16.85
CA ARG A 245 0.10 11.37 -16.69
C ARG A 245 -0.42 11.76 -15.30
N THR A 246 -1.04 10.84 -14.55
CA THR A 246 -1.55 11.10 -13.20
C THR A 246 -0.46 11.46 -12.21
N ILE A 247 0.76 11.00 -12.49
CA ILE A 247 1.96 11.29 -11.69
C ILE A 247 2.96 12.16 -12.45
N GLY A 248 2.53 12.79 -13.56
CA GLY A 248 3.35 13.72 -14.33
C GLY A 248 4.35 13.08 -15.28
N LEU A 249 4.14 11.82 -15.66
CA LEU A 249 4.94 11.12 -16.68
C LEU A 249 4.20 11.10 -18.02
N ASP A 250 4.94 11.21 -19.11
CA ASP A 250 4.39 11.05 -20.47
C ASP A 250 4.12 9.58 -20.81
N ALA A 251 4.96 8.67 -20.30
CA ALA A 251 4.85 7.23 -20.47
C ALA A 251 5.51 6.50 -19.30
N TRP A 252 5.10 5.24 -19.06
CA TRP A 252 5.80 4.37 -18.14
C TRP A 252 7.21 4.08 -18.65
N PRO A 253 8.24 4.06 -17.76
CA PRO A 253 9.60 3.73 -18.13
C PRO A 253 9.70 2.33 -18.74
N ASN A 254 10.55 2.19 -19.76
CA ASN A 254 10.86 0.87 -20.30
C ASN A 254 11.84 0.14 -19.36
N VAL A 255 11.36 -0.94 -18.75
CA VAL A 255 12.16 -1.74 -17.82
C VAL A 255 12.82 -2.88 -18.59
N PRO A 256 14.18 -3.04 -18.52
CA PRO A 256 14.91 -4.12 -19.17
C PRO A 256 14.45 -5.50 -18.68
N LYS A 257 14.50 -6.50 -19.56
CA LYS A 257 14.21 -7.89 -19.18
C LYS A 257 15.16 -8.35 -18.07
N GLY A 258 14.57 -9.04 -17.07
CA GLY A 258 15.31 -9.58 -15.93
C GLY A 258 15.30 -8.67 -14.70
N ILE A 259 14.78 -7.45 -14.81
CA ILE A 259 14.52 -6.58 -13.66
C ILE A 259 13.02 -6.69 -13.32
N PRO A 260 12.63 -6.89 -12.05
CA PRO A 260 11.22 -6.81 -11.65
C PRO A 260 10.62 -5.47 -12.07
N TRP A 261 9.48 -5.49 -12.75
CA TRP A 261 8.95 -4.30 -13.40
C TRP A 261 8.73 -3.14 -12.44
N LYS A 262 8.12 -3.37 -11.29
CA LYS A 262 7.89 -2.35 -10.25
C LYS A 262 9.19 -1.71 -9.78
N GLN A 263 10.22 -2.52 -9.52
CA GLN A 263 11.54 -2.02 -9.12
C GLN A 263 12.15 -1.16 -10.22
N GLY A 264 12.15 -1.65 -11.46
CA GLY A 264 12.72 -0.91 -12.58
C GLY A 264 12.01 0.41 -12.87
N VAL A 265 10.68 0.47 -12.67
CA VAL A 265 9.92 1.72 -12.76
C VAL A 265 10.37 2.69 -11.66
N CYS A 266 10.40 2.25 -10.40
CA CYS A 266 10.80 3.08 -9.28
C CYS A 266 12.23 3.61 -9.42
N ASP A 267 13.17 2.74 -9.82
CA ASP A 267 14.56 3.13 -10.07
C ASP A 267 14.68 4.22 -11.17
N ALA A 268 13.91 4.05 -12.25
CA ALA A 268 13.94 4.99 -13.38
C ALA A 268 13.38 6.39 -13.04
N ILE A 269 12.43 6.46 -12.09
CA ILE A 269 11.80 7.73 -11.70
C ILE A 269 12.35 8.28 -10.37
N GLY A 270 13.32 7.57 -9.76
CA GLY A 270 13.98 8.01 -8.52
C GLY A 270 13.09 7.91 -7.27
N PHE A 271 12.24 6.89 -7.20
CA PHE A 271 11.38 6.62 -6.04
C PHE A 271 11.76 5.32 -5.34
N GLU A 272 11.55 5.29 -4.02
CA GLU A 272 11.61 4.06 -3.23
C GLU A 272 10.36 3.20 -3.49
N LEU A 273 10.58 1.89 -3.70
CA LEU A 273 9.52 0.94 -4.02
C LEU A 273 8.42 0.90 -2.95
N ASP A 274 8.84 0.86 -1.68
CA ASP A 274 7.93 0.69 -0.53
C ASP A 274 6.94 1.85 -0.32
N GLY A 275 7.26 3.05 -0.81
CA GLY A 275 6.40 4.24 -0.66
C GLY A 275 5.65 4.64 -1.93
N PHE A 276 5.92 4.00 -3.05
CA PHE A 276 5.41 4.46 -4.35
C PHE A 276 3.95 4.10 -4.59
N TRP A 277 3.52 2.90 -4.21
CA TRP A 277 2.15 2.45 -4.45
C TRP A 277 1.07 3.35 -3.80
N PRO A 278 1.14 3.71 -2.52
CA PRO A 278 0.16 4.64 -1.95
C PRO A 278 0.09 5.97 -2.68
N LYS A 279 1.23 6.49 -3.17
CA LYS A 279 1.28 7.72 -3.94
C LYS A 279 0.61 7.56 -5.31
N LEU A 280 0.94 6.48 -6.02
CA LEU A 280 0.36 6.17 -7.32
C LEU A 280 -1.16 5.97 -7.22
N ARG A 281 -1.64 5.14 -6.29
CA ARG A 281 -3.07 4.93 -6.06
C ARG A 281 -3.80 6.24 -5.72
N ASN A 282 -3.23 7.06 -4.85
CA ASN A 282 -3.84 8.34 -4.44
C ASN A 282 -3.81 9.40 -5.55
N SER A 283 -3.06 9.20 -6.64
CA SER A 283 -3.07 10.07 -7.81
C SER A 283 -4.28 9.82 -8.72
N VAL A 284 -4.94 8.68 -8.58
CA VAL A 284 -6.16 8.33 -9.32
C VAL A 284 -7.33 9.09 -8.71
N SER A 285 -7.99 9.92 -9.51
CA SER A 285 -9.15 10.73 -9.08
C SER A 285 -10.46 10.21 -9.68
N SER A 286 -10.38 9.49 -10.80
CA SER A 286 -11.53 8.98 -11.53
C SER A 286 -11.13 7.88 -12.51
N PHE A 287 -12.12 7.22 -13.12
CA PHE A 287 -11.92 6.26 -14.22
C PHE A 287 -11.10 6.84 -15.40
N ALA A 288 -11.14 8.17 -15.60
CA ALA A 288 -10.36 8.82 -16.65
C ALA A 288 -8.84 8.74 -16.44
N ASP A 289 -8.41 8.38 -15.24
CA ASP A 289 -7.01 8.21 -14.86
C ASP A 289 -6.52 6.76 -15.06
N LEU A 290 -7.43 5.87 -15.44
CA LEU A 290 -7.14 4.48 -15.74
C LEU A 290 -7.15 4.22 -17.25
N GLU A 291 -6.44 3.20 -17.66
CA GLU A 291 -6.49 2.71 -19.04
C GLU A 291 -7.82 2.00 -19.32
N SER A 292 -8.38 2.24 -20.50
CA SER A 292 -9.71 1.75 -20.87
C SER A 292 -9.84 0.23 -20.85
N SER A 293 -8.75 -0.50 -21.11
CA SER A 293 -8.74 -1.97 -21.04
C SER A 293 -8.92 -2.47 -19.60
N LEU A 294 -8.33 -1.81 -18.61
CA LEU A 294 -8.54 -2.14 -17.19
C LEU A 294 -9.97 -1.78 -16.76
N VAL A 295 -10.44 -0.57 -17.10
CA VAL A 295 -11.81 -0.16 -16.78
C VAL A 295 -12.81 -1.13 -17.36
N GLY A 296 -12.73 -1.43 -18.65
CA GLY A 296 -13.66 -2.35 -19.31
C GLY A 296 -13.63 -3.77 -18.74
N ALA A 297 -12.46 -4.26 -18.32
CA ALA A 297 -12.35 -5.57 -17.68
C ALA A 297 -13.06 -5.61 -16.31
N VAL A 298 -12.88 -4.57 -15.49
CA VAL A 298 -13.51 -4.49 -14.16
C VAL A 298 -15.02 -4.30 -14.26
N GLU A 299 -15.49 -3.39 -15.14
CA GLU A 299 -16.93 -3.17 -15.37
C GLU A 299 -17.64 -4.45 -15.82
N GLN A 300 -17.03 -5.22 -16.73
CA GLN A 300 -17.59 -6.52 -17.14
C GLN A 300 -17.71 -7.50 -15.96
N LEU A 301 -16.76 -7.51 -15.03
CA LEU A 301 -16.83 -8.36 -13.84
C LEU A 301 -17.94 -7.91 -12.89
N ILE A 302 -18.07 -6.61 -12.66
CA ILE A 302 -19.12 -6.04 -11.80
C ILE A 302 -20.50 -6.38 -12.40
N ASP A 303 -20.70 -6.11 -13.68
CA ASP A 303 -21.94 -6.44 -14.40
C ASP A 303 -22.28 -7.92 -14.31
N PHE A 304 -21.28 -8.79 -14.50
CA PHE A 304 -21.48 -10.24 -14.45
C PHE A 304 -21.88 -10.74 -13.07
N VAL A 305 -21.22 -10.27 -12.00
CA VAL A 305 -21.51 -10.74 -10.64
C VAL A 305 -22.76 -10.08 -10.07
N ALA A 306 -23.10 -8.87 -10.51
CA ALA A 306 -24.31 -8.14 -10.10
C ALA A 306 -25.56 -8.56 -10.84
N ALA A 307 -25.44 -9.23 -12.01
CA ALA A 307 -26.61 -9.63 -12.79
C ALA A 307 -27.57 -10.47 -11.96
N GLU A 308 -28.85 -10.13 -12.00
CA GLU A 308 -29.90 -10.94 -11.38
C GLU A 308 -29.98 -12.32 -12.04
N ALA A 309 -30.25 -13.38 -11.25
CA ALA A 309 -30.31 -14.77 -11.72
C ALA A 309 -31.61 -15.05 -12.50
#